data_cac7e450a1e8fbf29ae013a305496e26
#
_entry.id   cac7e450a1e8fbf29ae013a305496e26
#
_cell.length_a   1.000
_cell.length_b   1.000
_cell.length_c   1.000
_cell.angle_alpha   90.00
_cell.angle_beta   90.00
_cell.angle_gamma   90.00
#
_symmetry.space_group_name_H-M   'P 1'
#
loop_
_entity.id
_entity.type
_entity.pdbx_description
1 polymer ?
#
loop_
_entity_poly.entity_id
_entity_poly.type
_entity_poly.pdbx_seq_one_letter_code
_entity_poly.pdbx_strand_id
1 'polypeptide(L)'
;MGKGIILGIDFSIDFTQMAVLDDEINPRSISIGTEDNFLIPSVVCYNSELNEWSAGDEAVNKSRLNNSTEYRKLPEILKQNYGEDLTKQIITTYMSYLLKVAVNYSNGKLIKNVLVTLNEVTPEMIELITTAFTNLGYNANDIKIISHSESFVYYVLNQGKDIWINQVYFLNFDRNDFSCRKLNVIKGKQVHVADVTVEDLNDRMTYDSVKNNMDMADEIVADYMEDQLKKNVVSGVFLSGEGFYAEGWAKTLQTICRNRRVFKGNNLIVKGAAYGAKEFFYMKTLKDYIISCKGRTRVRVTMSVKHKERDSMVTLSDIGDYWYQAKSKTECIMEEPTEAVFEIHNIMKHTTE
;
A
#
# COMPACT_ATOMS: atom_id res chain seq x y z
N MET A 1 21.78 1.84 23.75
CA MET A 1 20.34 1.64 23.55
C MET A 1 20.18 0.88 22.24
N GLY A 2 19.62 -0.33 22.27
CA GLY A 2 19.41 -1.13 21.06
C GLY A 2 18.52 -0.35 20.08
N LYS A 3 18.89 -0.34 18.79
CA LYS A 3 18.04 0.18 17.75
C LYS A 3 16.74 -0.66 17.75
N GLY A 4 15.59 -0.02 17.93
CA GLY A 4 14.29 -0.69 17.82
C GLY A 4 14.08 -1.19 16.39
N ILE A 5 13.18 -2.17 16.22
CA ILE A 5 12.82 -2.70 14.91
C ILE A 5 11.72 -1.88 14.27
N ILE A 6 11.70 -1.89 12.95
CA ILE A 6 10.63 -1.34 12.10
C ILE A 6 9.66 -2.47 11.79
N LEU A 7 8.36 -2.19 11.87
CA LEU A 7 7.29 -3.10 11.47
C LEU A 7 6.55 -2.55 10.24
N GLY A 8 6.54 -3.31 9.16
CA GLY A 8 5.64 -3.12 8.03
C GLY A 8 4.43 -4.03 8.19
N ILE A 9 3.24 -3.49 7.92
CA ILE A 9 1.97 -4.22 7.97
C ILE A 9 1.24 -3.99 6.65
N ASP A 10 0.92 -5.04 5.94
CA ASP A 10 -0.02 -5.03 4.81
C ASP A 10 -1.40 -5.44 5.35
N PHE A 11 -2.26 -4.44 5.57
CA PHE A 11 -3.60 -4.65 6.13
C PHE A 11 -4.62 -4.75 5.00
N SER A 12 -4.87 -5.98 4.55
CA SER A 12 -5.77 -6.29 3.44
C SER A 12 -7.08 -6.93 3.91
N ILE A 13 -8.04 -7.10 2.99
CA ILE A 13 -9.43 -7.46 3.31
C ILE A 13 -9.53 -8.81 4.01
N ASP A 14 -8.96 -9.85 3.44
CA ASP A 14 -9.07 -11.21 3.95
C ASP A 14 -7.92 -11.57 4.89
N PHE A 15 -6.71 -11.09 4.58
CA PHE A 15 -5.49 -11.42 5.31
C PHE A 15 -4.61 -10.19 5.51
N THR A 16 -3.89 -10.20 6.60
CA THR A 16 -2.82 -9.24 6.91
C THR A 16 -1.48 -9.96 6.81
N GLN A 17 -0.47 -9.26 6.28
CA GLN A 17 0.91 -9.71 6.31
C GLN A 17 1.76 -8.75 7.12
N MET A 18 2.84 -9.26 7.70
CA MET A 18 3.79 -8.43 8.45
C MET A 18 5.23 -8.71 8.02
N ALA A 19 6.06 -7.68 8.04
CA ALA A 19 7.50 -7.79 7.85
C ALA A 19 8.24 -6.90 8.84
N VAL A 20 9.35 -7.41 9.36
CA VAL A 20 10.24 -6.65 10.24
C VAL A 20 11.53 -6.28 9.51
N LEU A 21 12.02 -5.10 9.82
CA LEU A 21 13.34 -4.64 9.42
C LEU A 21 14.09 -4.20 10.70
N ASP A 22 15.18 -4.88 10.97
CA ASP A 22 16.11 -4.52 12.04
C ASP A 22 17.38 -3.89 11.45
N ASP A 23 18.55 -4.26 11.95
CA ASP A 23 19.84 -3.80 11.43
C ASP A 23 20.20 -4.43 10.06
N GLU A 24 19.34 -5.32 9.53
CA GLU A 24 19.55 -5.97 8.23
C GLU A 24 19.19 -5.03 7.07
N ILE A 25 19.73 -5.37 5.88
CA ILE A 25 19.49 -4.59 4.66
C ILE A 25 18.07 -4.85 4.14
N ASN A 26 17.59 -6.09 4.28
CA ASN A 26 16.34 -6.56 3.69
C ASN A 26 15.28 -6.89 4.75
N PRO A 27 14.03 -6.50 4.53
CA PRO A 27 12.91 -6.89 5.39
C PRO A 27 12.71 -8.41 5.40
N ARG A 28 12.40 -8.94 6.58
CA ARG A 28 12.00 -10.34 6.78
C ARG A 28 10.49 -10.42 7.03
N SER A 29 9.80 -11.23 6.24
CA SER A 29 8.37 -11.49 6.48
C SER A 29 8.18 -12.34 7.72
N ILE A 30 7.16 -12.04 8.51
CA ILE A 30 6.80 -12.79 9.72
C ILE A 30 5.99 -14.00 9.31
N SER A 31 6.49 -15.20 9.60
CA SER A 31 5.74 -16.44 9.44
C SER A 31 4.94 -16.77 10.71
N ILE A 32 3.80 -17.45 10.55
CA ILE A 32 2.90 -17.83 11.63
C ILE A 32 2.71 -19.33 11.62
N GLY A 33 3.13 -19.97 12.69
CA GLY A 33 3.03 -21.41 12.87
C GLY A 33 4.03 -22.19 12.05
N THR A 34 3.85 -22.30 10.74
CA THR A 34 4.77 -22.94 9.80
C THR A 34 5.65 -21.91 9.08
N GLU A 35 6.83 -22.31 8.61
CA GLU A 35 7.81 -21.41 7.98
C GLU A 35 7.27 -20.69 6.71
N ASP A 36 6.29 -21.29 6.02
CA ASP A 36 5.73 -20.77 4.77
C ASP A 36 4.36 -20.10 4.93
N ASN A 37 3.83 -20.00 6.13
CA ASN A 37 2.56 -19.31 6.37
C ASN A 37 2.79 -17.87 6.82
N PHE A 38 2.48 -16.91 5.95
CA PHE A 38 2.61 -15.48 6.20
C PHE A 38 1.26 -14.75 6.29
N LEU A 39 0.14 -15.47 6.16
CA LEU A 39 -1.19 -14.90 6.05
C LEU A 39 -1.92 -14.95 7.39
N ILE A 40 -2.14 -13.79 8.00
CA ILE A 40 -2.92 -13.63 9.23
C ILE A 40 -4.35 -13.30 8.86
N PRO A 41 -5.36 -14.05 9.28
CA PRO A 41 -6.76 -13.68 9.02
C PRO A 41 -7.10 -12.30 9.54
N SER A 42 -7.68 -11.43 8.68
CA SER A 42 -8.19 -10.11 9.06
C SER A 42 -9.55 -10.26 9.75
N VAL A 43 -9.54 -10.89 10.93
CA VAL A 43 -10.71 -11.30 11.70
C VAL A 43 -10.55 -10.92 13.16
N VAL A 44 -11.64 -10.44 13.75
CA VAL A 44 -11.80 -10.23 15.21
C VAL A 44 -13.05 -10.95 15.66
N CYS A 45 -13.03 -11.50 16.84
CA CYS A 45 -14.17 -12.18 17.46
C CYS A 45 -14.39 -11.68 18.88
N TYR A 46 -15.64 -11.43 19.24
CA TYR A 46 -16.06 -11.14 20.59
C TYR A 46 -16.98 -12.27 21.11
N ASN A 47 -16.63 -12.85 22.24
CA ASN A 47 -17.49 -13.80 22.94
C ASN A 47 -18.15 -13.12 24.13
N SER A 48 -19.48 -13.00 24.10
CA SER A 48 -20.24 -12.25 25.10
C SER A 48 -20.36 -12.99 26.46
N GLU A 49 -20.28 -14.30 26.46
CA GLU A 49 -20.31 -15.10 27.69
C GLU A 49 -18.99 -15.00 28.47
N LEU A 50 -17.86 -15.04 27.74
CA LEU A 50 -16.53 -14.93 28.33
C LEU A 50 -16.10 -13.47 28.52
N ASN A 51 -16.83 -12.52 27.92
CA ASN A 51 -16.47 -11.10 27.82
C ASN A 51 -15.04 -10.93 27.27
N GLU A 52 -14.71 -11.64 26.20
CA GLU A 52 -13.35 -11.75 25.68
C GLU A 52 -13.28 -11.42 24.19
N TRP A 53 -12.27 -10.64 23.83
CA TRP A 53 -11.90 -10.30 22.45
C TRP A 53 -10.72 -11.15 21.99
N SER A 54 -10.77 -11.63 20.77
CA SER A 54 -9.68 -12.36 20.11
C SER A 54 -9.49 -11.88 18.67
N ALA A 55 -8.33 -12.15 18.07
CA ALA A 55 -7.99 -11.69 16.71
C ALA A 55 -7.18 -12.74 15.95
N GLY A 56 -7.14 -12.64 14.61
CA GLY A 56 -6.40 -13.55 13.75
C GLY A 56 -6.90 -15.00 13.84
N ASP A 57 -5.99 -15.97 13.85
CA ASP A 57 -6.32 -17.40 13.90
C ASP A 57 -7.10 -17.78 15.16
N GLU A 58 -6.81 -17.13 16.29
CA GLU A 58 -7.55 -17.34 17.52
C GLU A 58 -9.01 -16.92 17.37
N ALA A 59 -9.28 -15.80 16.71
CA ALA A 59 -10.65 -15.35 16.44
C ALA A 59 -11.39 -16.33 15.54
N VAL A 60 -10.77 -16.86 14.50
CA VAL A 60 -11.37 -17.89 13.62
C VAL A 60 -11.74 -19.15 14.40
N ASN A 61 -10.92 -19.55 15.37
CA ASN A 61 -11.22 -20.71 16.22
C ASN A 61 -12.34 -20.42 17.21
N LYS A 62 -12.30 -19.26 17.88
CA LYS A 62 -13.29 -18.86 18.88
C LYS A 62 -14.65 -18.48 18.28
N SER A 63 -14.71 -18.10 17.01
CA SER A 63 -15.99 -17.80 16.33
C SER A 63 -16.94 -19.00 16.25
N ARG A 64 -16.43 -20.21 16.44
CA ARG A 64 -17.22 -21.45 16.46
C ARG A 64 -17.88 -21.72 17.81
N LEU A 65 -17.52 -20.98 18.86
CA LEU A 65 -18.12 -21.10 20.18
C LEU A 65 -19.50 -20.43 20.23
N ASN A 66 -20.36 -20.92 21.11
CA ASN A 66 -21.64 -20.25 21.38
C ASN A 66 -21.40 -18.82 21.89
N ASN A 67 -22.35 -17.94 21.63
CA ASN A 67 -22.32 -16.54 22.06
C ASN A 67 -21.11 -15.72 21.50
N SER A 68 -20.54 -16.15 20.37
CA SER A 68 -19.47 -15.47 19.66
C SER A 68 -20.01 -14.67 18.48
N THR A 69 -19.54 -13.41 18.36
CA THR A 69 -19.77 -12.55 17.20
C THR A 69 -18.45 -12.35 16.46
N GLU A 70 -18.43 -12.72 15.19
CA GLU A 70 -17.25 -12.63 14.34
C GLU A 70 -17.33 -11.41 13.41
N TYR A 71 -16.22 -10.68 13.30
CA TYR A 71 -16.04 -9.55 12.40
C TYR A 71 -14.95 -9.91 11.39
N ARG A 72 -15.34 -10.06 10.12
CA ARG A 72 -14.45 -10.36 8.99
C ARG A 72 -14.31 -9.17 8.06
N LYS A 73 -13.32 -9.20 7.17
CA LYS A 73 -13.08 -8.13 6.20
C LYS A 73 -12.93 -6.78 6.89
N LEU A 74 -12.07 -6.74 7.88
CA LEU A 74 -11.94 -5.59 8.78
C LEU A 74 -11.80 -4.24 8.07
N PRO A 75 -11.00 -4.09 6.98
CA PRO A 75 -10.92 -2.81 6.27
C PRO A 75 -12.28 -2.31 5.75
N GLU A 76 -13.17 -3.19 5.31
CA GLU A 76 -14.51 -2.81 4.86
C GLU A 76 -15.39 -2.38 6.03
N ILE A 77 -15.38 -3.13 7.14
CA ILE A 77 -16.14 -2.76 8.36
C ILE A 77 -15.69 -1.40 8.89
N LEU A 78 -14.36 -1.17 8.96
CA LEU A 78 -13.81 0.07 9.45
C LEU A 78 -14.19 1.27 8.57
N LYS A 79 -14.30 1.06 7.27
CA LYS A 79 -14.73 2.09 6.32
C LYS A 79 -16.22 2.41 6.45
N GLN A 80 -17.06 1.38 6.62
CA GLN A 80 -18.53 1.52 6.68
C GLN A 80 -19.01 2.10 8.01
N ASN A 81 -18.36 1.76 9.12
CA ASN A 81 -18.79 2.07 10.49
C ASN A 81 -17.83 3.03 11.20
N TYR A 82 -17.24 3.95 10.45
CA TYR A 82 -16.36 4.98 10.99
C TYR A 82 -17.05 5.80 12.10
N GLY A 83 -16.34 6.04 13.20
CA GLY A 83 -16.83 6.82 14.33
C GLY A 83 -17.49 6.02 15.45
N GLU A 84 -17.89 4.77 15.21
CA GLU A 84 -18.47 3.91 16.23
C GLU A 84 -17.41 3.40 17.22
N ASP A 85 -17.77 3.34 18.51
CA ASP A 85 -16.84 2.83 19.54
C ASP A 85 -16.51 1.34 19.34
N LEU A 86 -17.45 0.57 18.80
CA LEU A 86 -17.22 -0.81 18.41
C LEU A 86 -16.11 -0.92 17.35
N THR A 87 -16.12 -0.05 16.35
CA THR A 87 -15.09 0.01 15.30
C THR A 87 -13.72 0.32 15.88
N LYS A 88 -13.64 1.27 16.81
CA LYS A 88 -12.39 1.59 17.53
C LYS A 88 -11.88 0.40 18.35
N GLN A 89 -12.80 -0.33 19.00
CA GLN A 89 -12.45 -1.53 19.78
C GLN A 89 -11.93 -2.64 18.87
N ILE A 90 -12.59 -2.91 17.74
CA ILE A 90 -12.19 -3.92 16.75
C ILE A 90 -10.77 -3.64 16.25
N ILE A 91 -10.50 -2.42 15.76
CA ILE A 91 -9.18 -2.09 15.21
C ILE A 91 -8.10 -2.12 16.28
N THR A 92 -8.37 -1.63 17.49
CA THR A 92 -7.40 -1.65 18.60
C THR A 92 -7.07 -3.08 18.99
N THR A 93 -8.06 -3.96 19.09
CA THR A 93 -7.86 -5.38 19.36
C THR A 93 -7.00 -6.04 18.29
N TYR A 94 -7.30 -5.77 17.02
CA TYR A 94 -6.55 -6.36 15.91
C TYR A 94 -5.09 -5.87 15.88
N MET A 95 -4.85 -4.57 16.00
CA MET A 95 -3.49 -4.01 16.02
C MET A 95 -2.70 -4.48 17.23
N SER A 96 -3.33 -4.63 18.40
CA SER A 96 -2.70 -5.23 19.59
C SER A 96 -2.23 -6.67 19.35
N TYR A 97 -3.06 -7.47 18.68
CA TYR A 97 -2.72 -8.83 18.29
C TYR A 97 -1.52 -8.86 17.34
N LEU A 98 -1.53 -8.05 16.27
CA LEU A 98 -0.42 -7.97 15.33
C LEU A 98 0.90 -7.57 16.00
N LEU A 99 0.85 -6.59 16.91
CA LEU A 99 2.04 -6.19 17.69
C LEU A 99 2.57 -7.33 18.56
N LYS A 100 1.71 -8.09 19.23
CA LYS A 100 2.12 -9.25 20.02
C LYS A 100 2.81 -10.30 19.16
N VAL A 101 2.26 -10.63 17.99
CA VAL A 101 2.87 -11.56 17.04
C VAL A 101 4.24 -11.05 16.59
N ALA A 102 4.37 -9.77 16.24
CA ALA A 102 5.63 -9.19 15.79
C ALA A 102 6.70 -9.15 16.89
N VAL A 103 6.32 -8.83 18.14
CA VAL A 103 7.24 -8.86 19.29
C VAL A 103 7.72 -10.28 19.57
N ASN A 104 6.83 -11.26 19.54
CA ASN A 104 7.19 -12.67 19.74
C ASN A 104 8.15 -13.18 18.66
N TYR A 105 7.86 -12.89 17.38
CA TYR A 105 8.74 -13.22 16.26
C TYR A 105 10.14 -12.60 16.40
N SER A 106 10.19 -11.39 16.94
CA SER A 106 11.41 -10.60 17.08
C SER A 106 12.15 -10.87 18.41
N ASN A 107 11.83 -11.95 19.12
CA ASN A 107 12.44 -12.32 20.41
C ASN A 107 12.36 -11.19 21.46
N GLY A 108 11.21 -10.52 21.54
CA GLY A 108 10.96 -9.45 22.53
C GLY A 108 11.61 -8.11 22.20
N LYS A 109 12.16 -7.93 20.99
CA LYS A 109 12.68 -6.61 20.57
C LYS A 109 11.57 -5.57 20.48
N LEU A 110 11.88 -4.34 20.89
CA LEU A 110 10.94 -3.22 20.84
C LEU A 110 10.66 -2.82 19.40
N ILE A 111 9.37 -2.80 19.03
CA ILE A 111 8.90 -2.19 17.78
C ILE A 111 8.87 -0.67 18.01
N LYS A 112 9.68 0.07 17.24
CA LYS A 112 9.81 1.51 17.39
C LYS A 112 8.95 2.28 16.42
N ASN A 113 8.91 1.83 15.17
CA ASN A 113 8.16 2.50 14.12
C ASN A 113 7.30 1.48 13.38
N VAL A 114 6.11 1.92 13.00
CA VAL A 114 5.11 1.10 12.27
C VAL A 114 4.70 1.81 11.00
N LEU A 115 4.70 1.08 9.90
CA LEU A 115 4.08 1.53 8.66
C LEU A 115 3.03 0.54 8.22
N VAL A 116 1.79 1.03 8.12
CA VAL A 116 0.64 0.26 7.62
C VAL A 116 0.38 0.63 6.17
N THR A 117 0.22 -0.36 5.30
CA THR A 117 -0.17 -0.15 3.92
C THR A 117 -1.55 -0.72 3.65
N LEU A 118 -2.34 0.02 2.86
CA LEU A 118 -3.74 -0.26 2.54
C LEU A 118 -3.95 -0.20 1.03
N ASN A 119 -4.91 -0.95 0.52
CA ASN A 119 -5.31 -0.82 -0.89
C ASN A 119 -5.93 0.56 -1.18
N GLU A 120 -6.74 1.07 -0.25
CA GLU A 120 -7.31 2.42 -0.29
C GLU A 120 -6.99 3.15 1.01
N VAL A 121 -6.51 4.38 0.89
CA VAL A 121 -6.18 5.25 2.02
C VAL A 121 -7.17 6.38 2.08
N THR A 122 -7.90 6.51 3.20
CA THR A 122 -8.82 7.62 3.48
C THR A 122 -8.43 8.30 4.79
N PRO A 123 -8.82 9.58 5.00
CA PRO A 123 -8.56 10.28 6.26
C PRO A 123 -9.08 9.51 7.48
N GLU A 124 -10.26 8.90 7.35
CA GLU A 124 -10.92 8.14 8.42
C GLU A 124 -10.10 6.90 8.80
N MET A 125 -9.62 6.15 7.80
CA MET A 125 -8.76 4.98 8.04
C MET A 125 -7.44 5.38 8.70
N ILE A 126 -6.86 6.51 8.30
CA ILE A 126 -5.64 7.04 8.91
C ILE A 126 -5.89 7.36 10.39
N GLU A 127 -6.98 8.08 10.68
CA GLU A 127 -7.34 8.46 12.05
C GLU A 127 -7.60 7.22 12.93
N LEU A 128 -8.39 6.26 12.45
CA LEU A 128 -8.70 5.03 13.20
C LEU A 128 -7.44 4.23 13.52
N ILE A 129 -6.61 3.97 12.51
CA ILE A 129 -5.38 3.17 12.69
C ILE A 129 -4.40 3.91 13.60
N THR A 130 -4.21 5.22 13.39
CA THR A 130 -3.32 6.02 14.24
C THR A 130 -3.82 6.02 15.68
N THR A 131 -5.13 6.21 15.90
CA THR A 131 -5.75 6.18 17.23
C THR A 131 -5.58 4.80 17.89
N ALA A 132 -5.76 3.71 17.16
CA ALA A 132 -5.54 2.37 17.69
C ALA A 132 -4.10 2.19 18.22
N PHE A 133 -3.09 2.59 17.46
CA PHE A 133 -1.71 2.51 17.91
C PHE A 133 -1.38 3.47 19.05
N THR A 134 -1.96 4.68 19.07
CA THR A 134 -1.74 5.62 20.19
C THR A 134 -2.38 5.11 21.49
N ASN A 135 -3.53 4.45 21.41
CA ASN A 135 -4.13 3.76 22.56
C ASN A 135 -3.26 2.58 23.08
N LEU A 136 -2.42 2.02 22.20
CA LEU A 136 -1.46 0.97 22.55
C LEU A 136 -0.09 1.53 23.01
N GLY A 137 0.01 2.85 23.18
CA GLY A 137 1.19 3.52 23.73
C GLY A 137 2.23 3.99 22.73
N TYR A 138 1.93 3.96 21.43
CA TYR A 138 2.81 4.51 20.39
C TYR A 138 2.61 6.02 20.22
N ASN A 139 3.67 6.73 19.83
CA ASN A 139 3.53 8.12 19.42
C ASN A 139 2.99 8.17 17.98
N ALA A 140 2.07 9.10 17.69
CA ALA A 140 1.51 9.25 16.33
C ALA A 140 2.58 9.54 15.26
N ASN A 141 3.69 10.19 15.64
CA ASN A 141 4.82 10.45 14.74
C ASN A 141 5.63 9.19 14.39
N ASP A 142 5.48 8.10 15.14
CA ASP A 142 6.14 6.82 14.88
C ASP A 142 5.31 5.89 14.01
N ILE A 143 4.15 6.37 13.54
CA ILE A 143 3.19 5.62 12.72
C ILE A 143 3.04 6.31 11.37
N LYS A 144 3.04 5.53 10.30
CA LYS A 144 2.76 6.01 8.95
C LYS A 144 1.79 5.08 8.25
N ILE A 145 0.85 5.66 7.51
CA ILE A 145 -0.09 4.92 6.67
C ILE A 145 0.12 5.35 5.21
N ILE A 146 0.24 4.37 4.31
CA ILE A 146 0.45 4.59 2.87
C ILE A 146 -0.42 3.66 2.03
N SER A 147 -0.49 3.89 0.73
CA SER A 147 -1.19 2.99 -0.20
C SER A 147 -0.31 1.80 -0.62
N HIS A 148 -0.95 0.69 -1.07
CA HIS A 148 -0.26 -0.42 -1.72
C HIS A 148 0.58 0.02 -2.92
N SER A 149 0.11 1.01 -3.68
CA SER A 149 0.86 1.55 -4.81
C SER A 149 2.15 2.23 -4.38
N GLU A 150 2.12 2.96 -3.27
CA GLU A 150 3.31 3.60 -2.70
C GLU A 150 4.26 2.55 -2.12
N SER A 151 3.74 1.55 -1.43
CA SER A 151 4.52 0.42 -0.93
C SER A 151 5.23 -0.34 -2.07
N PHE A 152 4.54 -0.54 -3.19
CA PHE A 152 5.13 -1.13 -4.39
C PHE A 152 6.32 -0.31 -4.91
N VAL A 153 6.23 1.03 -4.93
CA VAL A 153 7.37 1.90 -5.31
C VAL A 153 8.55 1.67 -4.39
N TYR A 154 8.35 1.68 -3.06
CA TYR A 154 9.44 1.45 -2.11
C TYR A 154 10.07 0.08 -2.28
N TYR A 155 9.28 -0.94 -2.55
CA TYR A 155 9.83 -2.27 -2.82
C TYR A 155 10.72 -2.27 -4.06
N VAL A 156 10.21 -1.76 -5.19
CA VAL A 156 10.90 -1.83 -6.49
C VAL A 156 12.17 -0.98 -6.50
N LEU A 157 12.13 0.25 -5.96
CA LEU A 157 13.30 1.13 -5.93
C LEU A 157 14.44 0.61 -5.01
N ASN A 158 14.13 -0.30 -4.10
CA ASN A 158 15.14 -1.01 -3.29
C ASN A 158 15.69 -2.28 -3.96
N GLN A 159 15.21 -2.63 -5.17
CA GLN A 159 15.77 -3.73 -5.96
C GLN A 159 16.92 -3.25 -6.87
N GLY A 160 17.59 -4.20 -7.53
CA GLY A 160 18.61 -3.89 -8.53
C GLY A 160 18.04 -3.04 -9.69
N LYS A 161 18.82 -2.08 -10.18
CA LYS A 161 18.41 -1.15 -11.25
C LYS A 161 17.99 -1.85 -12.55
N ASP A 162 18.49 -3.05 -12.80
CA ASP A 162 18.13 -3.86 -13.96
C ASP A 162 16.65 -4.30 -13.95
N ILE A 163 16.02 -4.35 -12.77
CA ILE A 163 14.60 -4.70 -12.60
C ILE A 163 13.70 -3.54 -13.03
N TRP A 164 14.12 -2.29 -12.78
CA TRP A 164 13.30 -1.10 -12.98
C TRP A 164 13.92 -0.04 -13.92
N ILE A 165 14.82 -0.50 -14.79
CA ILE A 165 15.40 0.38 -15.86
C ILE A 165 14.33 0.87 -16.84
N ASN A 166 13.29 0.07 -17.05
CA ASN A 166 12.07 0.40 -17.79
C ASN A 166 10.86 0.21 -16.87
N GLN A 167 9.67 0.12 -17.43
CA GLN A 167 8.46 -0.10 -16.64
C GLN A 167 8.52 -1.43 -15.87
N VAL A 168 7.87 -1.43 -14.71
CA VAL A 168 7.70 -2.62 -13.87
C VAL A 168 6.21 -2.85 -13.65
N TYR A 169 5.76 -4.08 -13.90
CA TYR A 169 4.38 -4.47 -13.72
C TYR A 169 4.23 -5.37 -12.51
N PHE A 170 3.16 -5.15 -11.76
CA PHE A 170 2.78 -5.97 -10.63
C PHE A 170 1.32 -6.40 -10.81
N LEU A 171 1.12 -7.68 -11.13
CA LEU A 171 -0.19 -8.30 -11.17
C LEU A 171 -0.48 -8.91 -9.81
N ASN A 172 -1.54 -8.43 -9.18
CA ASN A 172 -2.10 -9.01 -7.96
C ASN A 172 -3.40 -9.72 -8.30
N PHE A 173 -3.54 -10.99 -7.92
CA PHE A 173 -4.74 -11.76 -8.18
C PHE A 173 -5.16 -12.54 -6.93
N ASP A 174 -5.97 -11.89 -6.11
CA ASP A 174 -6.60 -12.44 -4.93
C ASP A 174 -8.10 -12.66 -5.16
N ARG A 175 -8.80 -13.17 -4.15
CA ARG A 175 -10.24 -13.48 -4.23
C ARG A 175 -11.08 -12.27 -4.60
N ASN A 176 -10.71 -11.08 -4.15
CA ASN A 176 -11.47 -9.84 -4.29
C ASN A 176 -10.72 -8.74 -5.06
N ASP A 177 -9.52 -9.01 -5.57
CA ASP A 177 -8.70 -8.02 -6.27
C ASP A 177 -7.88 -8.69 -7.38
N PHE A 178 -8.31 -8.45 -8.62
CA PHE A 178 -7.46 -8.70 -9.77
C PHE A 178 -7.08 -7.36 -10.39
N SER A 179 -5.82 -6.98 -10.25
CA SER A 179 -5.32 -5.67 -10.66
C SER A 179 -3.90 -5.74 -11.21
N CYS A 180 -3.57 -4.75 -12.05
CA CYS A 180 -2.22 -4.53 -12.54
C CYS A 180 -1.74 -3.14 -12.13
N ARG A 181 -0.68 -3.07 -11.31
CA ARG A 181 0.04 -1.82 -11.01
C ARG A 181 1.22 -1.70 -11.97
N LYS A 182 1.33 -0.53 -12.60
CA LYS A 182 2.37 -0.25 -13.60
C LYS A 182 3.22 0.92 -13.08
N LEU A 183 4.45 0.63 -12.71
CA LEU A 183 5.41 1.63 -12.27
C LEU A 183 6.26 2.09 -13.45
N ASN A 184 6.34 3.39 -13.66
CA ASN A 184 7.26 4.04 -14.59
C ASN A 184 8.14 5.04 -13.84
N VAL A 185 9.46 4.94 -13.95
CA VAL A 185 10.39 5.89 -13.35
C VAL A 185 10.91 6.85 -14.40
N ILE A 186 10.40 8.08 -14.35
CA ILE A 186 10.79 9.15 -15.27
C ILE A 186 11.99 9.88 -14.66
N LYS A 187 13.13 9.84 -15.37
CA LYS A 187 14.36 10.46 -14.92
C LYS A 187 14.38 11.95 -15.30
N GLY A 188 14.33 12.81 -14.29
CA GLY A 188 14.60 14.25 -14.44
C GLY A 188 16.05 14.59 -14.14
N LYS A 189 16.46 15.83 -14.39
CA LYS A 189 17.84 16.32 -14.13
C LYS A 189 18.15 16.40 -12.63
N GLN A 190 17.20 16.82 -11.82
CA GLN A 190 17.37 16.99 -10.36
C GLN A 190 16.45 16.06 -9.57
N VAL A 191 15.24 15.83 -10.07
CA VAL A 191 14.21 15.05 -9.42
C VAL A 191 13.70 14.00 -10.38
N HIS A 192 13.48 12.79 -9.89
CA HIS A 192 12.88 11.68 -10.60
C HIS A 192 11.41 11.54 -10.21
N VAL A 193 10.55 11.09 -11.11
CA VAL A 193 9.15 10.82 -10.80
C VAL A 193 8.91 9.32 -10.92
N ALA A 194 8.52 8.70 -9.82
CA ALA A 194 8.05 7.31 -9.77
C ALA A 194 6.53 7.32 -9.86
N ASP A 195 5.99 7.13 -11.06
CA ASP A 195 4.55 7.15 -11.31
C ASP A 195 3.97 5.75 -11.37
N VAL A 196 2.92 5.51 -10.57
CA VAL A 196 2.17 4.24 -10.56
C VAL A 196 0.75 4.47 -11.02
N THR A 197 0.38 3.78 -12.08
CA THR A 197 -1.01 3.63 -12.50
C THR A 197 -1.53 2.27 -12.08
N VAL A 198 -2.81 2.18 -11.76
CA VAL A 198 -3.50 0.94 -11.39
C VAL A 198 -4.61 0.69 -12.39
N GLU A 199 -4.64 -0.49 -12.95
CA GLU A 199 -5.71 -0.98 -13.81
C GLU A 199 -6.46 -2.08 -13.06
N ASP A 200 -7.77 -1.91 -12.92
CA ASP A 200 -8.67 -2.92 -12.40
C ASP A 200 -8.94 -3.95 -13.51
N LEU A 201 -8.77 -5.21 -13.20
CA LEU A 201 -8.96 -6.32 -14.14
C LEU A 201 -10.09 -7.28 -13.70
N ASN A 202 -10.84 -6.93 -12.64
CA ASN A 202 -11.91 -7.77 -12.11
C ASN A 202 -13.00 -8.07 -13.15
N ASP A 203 -13.26 -7.14 -14.07
CA ASP A 203 -14.22 -7.36 -15.17
C ASP A 203 -13.74 -8.40 -16.20
N ARG A 204 -12.44 -8.70 -16.26
CA ARG A 204 -11.88 -9.68 -17.19
C ARG A 204 -12.00 -11.09 -16.67
N MET A 205 -11.82 -11.27 -15.37
CA MET A 205 -11.77 -12.57 -14.74
C MET A 205 -11.97 -12.47 -13.23
N THR A 206 -12.67 -13.42 -12.65
CA THR A 206 -12.82 -13.58 -11.20
C THR A 206 -11.93 -14.71 -10.67
N TYR A 207 -11.67 -14.72 -9.37
CA TYR A 207 -10.89 -15.77 -8.73
C TYR A 207 -11.47 -17.19 -8.97
N ASP A 208 -12.80 -17.32 -9.00
CA ASP A 208 -13.47 -18.58 -9.26
C ASP A 208 -13.26 -19.09 -10.70
N SER A 209 -12.97 -18.18 -11.64
CA SER A 209 -12.64 -18.55 -13.02
C SER A 209 -11.41 -19.46 -13.11
N VAL A 210 -10.40 -19.23 -12.27
CA VAL A 210 -9.18 -20.05 -12.20
C VAL A 210 -9.51 -21.47 -11.78
N LYS A 211 -10.39 -21.64 -10.80
CA LYS A 211 -10.81 -22.96 -10.31
C LYS A 211 -11.66 -23.73 -11.34
N ASN A 212 -12.48 -23.00 -12.08
CA ASN A 212 -13.44 -23.59 -13.02
C ASN A 212 -12.80 -23.90 -14.39
N ASN A 213 -11.89 -23.04 -14.85
CA ASN A 213 -11.23 -23.21 -16.15
C ASN A 213 -9.86 -22.50 -16.16
N MET A 214 -8.84 -23.22 -15.74
CA MET A 214 -7.47 -22.71 -15.66
C MET A 214 -6.89 -22.32 -17.03
N ASP A 215 -7.18 -23.08 -18.08
CA ASP A 215 -6.67 -22.80 -19.43
C ASP A 215 -7.21 -21.47 -19.98
N MET A 216 -8.49 -21.20 -19.74
CA MET A 216 -9.11 -19.92 -20.09
C MET A 216 -8.52 -18.77 -19.26
N ALA A 217 -8.29 -18.99 -17.97
CA ALA A 217 -7.69 -17.99 -17.11
C ALA A 217 -6.27 -17.63 -17.56
N ASP A 218 -5.46 -18.62 -17.87
CA ASP A 218 -4.10 -18.43 -18.41
C ASP A 218 -4.11 -17.68 -19.74
N GLU A 219 -5.06 -17.98 -20.63
CA GLU A 219 -5.21 -17.29 -21.91
C GLU A 219 -5.57 -15.80 -21.73
N ILE A 220 -6.54 -15.50 -20.87
CA ILE A 220 -6.95 -14.10 -20.56
C ILE A 220 -5.77 -13.26 -20.04
N VAL A 221 -4.98 -13.81 -19.11
CA VAL A 221 -3.83 -13.08 -18.56
C VAL A 221 -2.70 -12.97 -19.59
N ALA A 222 -2.44 -14.02 -20.36
CA ALA A 222 -1.44 -14.01 -21.41
C ALA A 222 -1.75 -12.97 -22.49
N ASP A 223 -2.99 -12.91 -22.98
CA ASP A 223 -3.44 -11.94 -23.98
C ASP A 223 -3.36 -10.50 -23.45
N TYR A 224 -3.83 -10.28 -22.21
CA TYR A 224 -3.68 -8.99 -21.55
C TYR A 224 -2.22 -8.55 -21.50
N MET A 225 -1.34 -9.42 -21.05
CA MET A 225 0.08 -9.11 -20.95
C MET A 225 0.73 -8.91 -22.31
N GLU A 226 0.38 -9.70 -23.30
CA GLU A 226 0.89 -9.52 -24.67
C GLU A 226 0.54 -8.11 -25.20
N ASP A 227 -0.69 -7.66 -25.02
CA ASP A 227 -1.13 -6.34 -25.43
C ASP A 227 -0.39 -5.21 -24.69
N GLN A 228 -0.13 -5.37 -23.40
CA GLN A 228 0.65 -4.40 -22.63
C GLN A 228 2.12 -4.35 -23.10
N LEU A 229 2.71 -5.50 -23.34
CA LEU A 229 4.12 -5.65 -23.72
C LEU A 229 4.41 -5.21 -25.16
N LYS A 230 3.40 -5.21 -26.04
CA LYS A 230 3.49 -4.61 -27.39
C LYS A 230 3.60 -3.07 -27.34
N LYS A 231 2.98 -2.46 -26.33
CA LYS A 231 2.89 -1.00 -26.20
C LYS A 231 4.00 -0.40 -25.35
N ASN A 232 4.60 -1.19 -24.45
CA ASN A 232 5.50 -0.73 -23.42
C ASN A 232 6.75 -1.58 -23.29
N VAL A 233 7.88 -0.94 -23.02
CA VAL A 233 9.11 -1.65 -22.66
C VAL A 233 9.08 -1.93 -21.16
N VAL A 234 9.04 -3.21 -20.81
CA VAL A 234 8.94 -3.68 -19.43
C VAL A 234 10.17 -4.49 -19.07
N SER A 235 10.81 -4.20 -17.95
CA SER A 235 12.00 -4.91 -17.46
C SER A 235 11.72 -5.89 -16.32
N GLY A 236 10.69 -5.62 -15.51
CA GLY A 236 10.30 -6.47 -14.39
C GLY A 236 8.81 -6.76 -14.35
N VAL A 237 8.43 -7.98 -14.01
CA VAL A 237 7.04 -8.38 -13.77
C VAL A 237 6.98 -9.15 -12.45
N PHE A 238 6.07 -8.74 -11.58
CA PHE A 238 5.78 -9.41 -10.32
C PHE A 238 4.39 -10.01 -10.36
N LEU A 239 4.26 -11.25 -9.91
CA LEU A 239 3.00 -11.97 -9.77
C LEU A 239 2.76 -12.26 -8.29
N SER A 240 1.59 -11.89 -7.77
CA SER A 240 1.20 -12.10 -6.38
C SER A 240 -0.28 -12.43 -6.27
N GLY A 241 -0.66 -12.96 -5.13
CA GLY A 241 -2.04 -13.33 -4.80
C GLY A 241 -2.32 -14.82 -4.99
N GLU A 242 -3.36 -15.30 -4.29
CA GLU A 242 -3.74 -16.72 -4.26
C GLU A 242 -4.00 -17.29 -5.68
N GLY A 243 -4.53 -16.48 -6.60
CA GLY A 243 -4.83 -16.90 -7.96
C GLY A 243 -3.58 -17.36 -8.74
N PHE A 244 -2.42 -16.73 -8.49
CA PHE A 244 -1.18 -17.14 -9.12
C PHE A 244 -0.50 -18.33 -8.44
N TYR A 245 -0.98 -18.81 -7.28
CA TYR A 245 -0.44 -20.04 -6.68
C TYR A 245 -0.87 -21.30 -7.40
N ALA A 246 -2.02 -21.28 -8.07
CA ALA A 246 -2.46 -22.39 -8.89
C ALA A 246 -1.40 -22.73 -9.95
N GLU A 247 -1.26 -24.00 -10.26
CA GLU A 247 -0.49 -24.46 -11.42
C GLU A 247 -1.30 -24.18 -12.69
N GLY A 248 -0.62 -24.04 -13.84
CA GLY A 248 -1.29 -23.90 -15.13
C GLY A 248 -1.04 -22.59 -15.87
N TRP A 249 -0.28 -21.64 -15.31
CA TRP A 249 0.05 -20.35 -15.94
C TRP A 249 1.13 -20.43 -17.03
N ALA A 250 1.09 -21.46 -17.89
CA ALA A 250 2.15 -21.74 -18.86
C ALA A 250 2.23 -20.68 -19.97
N LYS A 251 1.10 -20.28 -20.56
CA LYS A 251 1.04 -19.25 -21.63
C LYS A 251 1.45 -17.90 -21.09
N THR A 252 0.91 -17.53 -19.91
CA THR A 252 1.27 -16.29 -19.22
C THR A 252 2.78 -16.22 -18.98
N LEU A 253 3.37 -17.25 -18.39
CA LEU A 253 4.81 -17.30 -18.12
C LEU A 253 5.63 -17.25 -19.42
N GLN A 254 5.23 -17.97 -20.48
CA GLN A 254 5.87 -17.90 -21.78
C GLN A 254 5.85 -16.47 -22.35
N THR A 255 4.77 -15.74 -22.17
CA THR A 255 4.62 -14.37 -22.65
C THR A 255 5.48 -13.39 -21.86
N ILE A 256 5.46 -13.47 -20.53
CA ILE A 256 6.12 -12.47 -19.68
C ILE A 256 7.62 -12.72 -19.46
N CYS A 257 8.10 -13.97 -19.55
CA CYS A 257 9.50 -14.30 -19.28
C CYS A 257 10.49 -13.94 -20.42
N ARG A 258 10.00 -13.51 -21.57
CA ARG A 258 10.87 -13.14 -22.71
C ARG A 258 11.64 -11.85 -22.41
N ASN A 259 12.96 -11.98 -22.18
CA ASN A 259 13.88 -10.85 -21.92
C ASN A 259 13.49 -9.95 -20.73
N ARG A 260 12.85 -10.49 -19.70
CA ARG A 260 12.40 -9.77 -18.50
C ARG A 260 12.71 -10.56 -17.25
N ARG A 261 12.81 -9.84 -16.12
CA ARG A 261 12.85 -10.44 -14.79
C ARG A 261 11.43 -10.69 -14.31
N VAL A 262 11.09 -11.94 -14.03
CA VAL A 262 9.77 -12.34 -13.52
C VAL A 262 9.92 -12.94 -12.13
N PHE A 263 9.09 -12.47 -11.21
CA PHE A 263 9.09 -12.89 -9.82
C PHE A 263 7.68 -13.31 -9.42
N LYS A 264 7.57 -14.40 -8.68
CA LYS A 264 6.32 -14.85 -8.07
C LYS A 264 6.49 -14.88 -6.56
N GLY A 265 5.58 -14.24 -5.83
CA GLY A 265 5.61 -14.23 -4.37
C GLY A 265 4.63 -13.22 -3.78
N ASN A 266 4.24 -13.41 -2.52
CA ASN A 266 3.16 -12.64 -1.90
C ASN A 266 3.61 -11.54 -0.93
N ASN A 267 4.89 -11.47 -0.62
CA ASN A 267 5.37 -10.57 0.44
C ASN A 267 5.91 -9.23 -0.10
N LEU A 268 5.62 -8.90 -1.35
CA LEU A 268 6.14 -7.70 -2.01
C LEU A 268 5.63 -6.44 -1.32
N ILE A 269 4.32 -6.34 -1.13
CA ILE A 269 3.67 -5.15 -0.56
C ILE A 269 4.14 -4.93 0.87
N VAL A 270 4.11 -5.95 1.71
CA VAL A 270 4.54 -5.82 3.11
C VAL A 270 6.03 -5.51 3.27
N LYS A 271 6.89 -6.07 2.42
CA LYS A 271 8.32 -5.70 2.39
C LYS A 271 8.51 -4.26 1.92
N GLY A 272 7.73 -3.82 0.94
CA GLY A 272 7.68 -2.42 0.52
C GLY A 272 7.28 -1.48 1.65
N ALA A 273 6.31 -1.86 2.47
CA ALA A 273 5.94 -1.12 3.67
C ALA A 273 7.12 -0.96 4.65
N ALA A 274 7.88 -2.04 4.89
CA ALA A 274 9.05 -1.98 5.75
C ALA A 274 10.18 -1.11 5.16
N TYR A 275 10.43 -1.17 3.85
CA TYR A 275 11.34 -0.25 3.17
C TYR A 275 10.86 1.20 3.25
N GLY A 276 9.56 1.45 3.04
CA GLY A 276 8.95 2.77 3.18
C GLY A 276 9.14 3.33 4.58
N ALA A 277 8.93 2.53 5.62
CA ALA A 277 9.17 2.95 6.99
C ALA A 277 10.63 3.34 7.25
N LYS A 278 11.60 2.60 6.66
CA LYS A 278 13.01 2.97 6.71
C LYS A 278 13.27 4.35 6.09
N GLU A 279 12.65 4.65 4.94
CA GLU A 279 12.75 5.95 4.27
C GLU A 279 12.13 7.08 5.10
N PHE A 280 10.97 6.85 5.73
CA PHE A 280 10.30 7.87 6.52
C PHE A 280 11.01 8.19 7.82
N PHE A 281 11.48 7.18 8.54
CA PHE A 281 11.93 7.33 9.92
C PHE A 281 13.44 7.40 10.08
N TYR A 282 14.23 6.87 9.12
CA TYR A 282 15.68 6.74 9.31
C TYR A 282 16.53 7.24 8.16
N MET A 283 16.20 6.87 6.92
CA MET A 283 17.03 7.13 5.75
C MET A 283 16.19 7.80 4.67
N LYS A 284 16.67 8.92 4.17
CA LYS A 284 16.05 9.60 3.03
C LYS A 284 16.84 9.35 1.76
N THR A 285 16.99 8.08 1.38
CA THR A 285 17.75 7.69 0.19
C THR A 285 17.00 8.00 -1.11
N LEU A 286 15.67 8.09 -1.02
CA LEU A 286 14.77 8.40 -2.14
C LEU A 286 14.30 9.87 -2.15
N LYS A 287 15.03 10.77 -1.51
CA LYS A 287 14.70 12.21 -1.43
C LYS A 287 14.56 12.89 -2.80
N ASP A 288 15.26 12.38 -3.81
CA ASP A 288 15.24 12.90 -5.17
C ASP A 288 14.14 12.25 -6.03
N TYR A 289 13.26 11.44 -5.41
CA TYR A 289 12.12 10.82 -6.05
C TYR A 289 10.80 11.43 -5.56
N ILE A 290 10.00 11.92 -6.49
CA ILE A 290 8.58 12.22 -6.25
C ILE A 290 7.78 10.98 -6.57
N ILE A 291 7.01 10.50 -5.61
CA ILE A 291 6.10 9.37 -5.81
C ILE A 291 4.74 9.92 -6.24
N SER A 292 4.28 9.48 -7.41
CA SER A 292 2.97 9.80 -7.99
C SER A 292 2.14 8.51 -8.08
N CYS A 293 1.13 8.37 -7.22
CA CYS A 293 0.32 7.15 -7.16
C CYS A 293 -1.06 7.44 -6.54
N LYS A 294 -1.89 6.42 -6.43
CA LYS A 294 -3.15 6.52 -5.67
C LYS A 294 -2.85 6.91 -4.21
N GLY A 295 -3.48 7.96 -3.72
CA GLY A 295 -3.22 8.54 -2.39
C GLY A 295 -2.32 9.78 -2.41
N ARG A 296 -1.70 10.11 -3.57
CA ARG A 296 -0.88 11.30 -3.75
C ARG A 296 -1.38 12.17 -4.90
N THR A 297 -1.15 13.47 -4.80
CA THR A 297 -1.49 14.43 -5.86
C THR A 297 -0.63 14.18 -7.11
N ARG A 298 -1.23 14.33 -8.29
CA ARG A 298 -0.56 14.16 -9.59
C ARG A 298 -0.35 15.47 -10.32
N VAL A 299 -0.80 16.56 -9.72
CA VAL A 299 -0.71 17.89 -10.27
C VAL A 299 -0.16 18.84 -9.23
N ARG A 300 0.51 19.88 -9.69
CA ARG A 300 0.83 21.05 -8.88
C ARG A 300 -0.25 22.10 -9.11
N VAL A 301 -0.76 22.68 -8.04
CA VAL A 301 -1.70 23.80 -8.09
C VAL A 301 -0.99 25.05 -7.56
N THR A 302 -0.95 26.07 -8.38
CA THR A 302 -0.37 27.36 -8.03
C THR A 302 -1.38 28.48 -8.22
N MET A 303 -1.17 29.58 -7.52
CA MET A 303 -1.97 30.80 -7.65
C MET A 303 -1.01 31.98 -7.88
N SER A 304 -1.32 32.79 -8.91
CA SER A 304 -0.57 34.03 -9.16
C SER A 304 -0.98 35.10 -8.13
N VAL A 305 -0.01 35.72 -7.50
CA VAL A 305 -0.21 36.77 -6.51
C VAL A 305 0.80 37.88 -6.70
N LYS A 306 0.48 39.10 -6.26
CA LYS A 306 1.46 40.17 -6.11
C LYS A 306 1.99 40.19 -4.67
N HIS A 307 3.29 40.04 -4.52
CA HIS A 307 3.97 40.21 -3.25
C HIS A 307 4.97 41.36 -3.33
N LYS A 308 4.79 42.44 -2.56
CA LYS A 308 5.61 43.64 -2.58
C LYS A 308 5.79 44.19 -4.02
N GLU A 309 4.67 44.36 -4.72
CA GLU A 309 4.57 44.85 -6.10
C GLU A 309 5.27 44.01 -7.18
N ARG A 310 5.65 42.78 -6.85
CA ARG A 310 6.21 41.81 -7.80
C ARG A 310 5.28 40.64 -7.98
N ASP A 311 5.14 40.21 -9.23
CA ASP A 311 4.42 38.98 -9.53
C ASP A 311 5.14 37.79 -8.90
N SER A 312 4.40 36.94 -8.25
CA SER A 312 4.87 35.78 -7.52
C SER A 312 3.86 34.65 -7.63
N MET A 313 4.34 33.41 -7.50
CA MET A 313 3.47 32.21 -7.51
C MET A 313 3.46 31.59 -6.12
N VAL A 314 2.26 31.34 -5.61
CA VAL A 314 2.05 30.59 -4.38
C VAL A 314 1.65 29.17 -4.74
N THR A 315 2.42 28.19 -4.28
CA THR A 315 2.08 26.78 -4.45
C THR A 315 1.11 26.36 -3.35
N LEU A 316 -0.07 25.92 -3.77
CA LEU A 316 -1.14 25.45 -2.86
C LEU A 316 -1.07 23.95 -2.62
N SER A 317 -0.66 23.20 -3.62
CA SER A 317 -0.43 21.75 -3.54
C SER A 317 0.65 21.38 -4.53
N ASP A 318 1.57 20.49 -4.16
CA ASP A 318 2.60 20.01 -5.05
C ASP A 318 2.37 18.56 -5.45
N ILE A 319 2.97 18.17 -6.57
CA ILE A 319 2.94 16.77 -7.00
C ILE A 319 3.63 15.88 -5.95
N GLY A 320 3.02 14.75 -5.65
CA GLY A 320 3.51 13.84 -4.64
C GLY A 320 3.07 14.15 -3.21
N ASP A 321 2.36 15.25 -2.96
CA ASP A 321 1.74 15.49 -1.67
C ASP A 321 0.64 14.45 -1.40
N TYR A 322 0.41 14.11 -0.13
CA TYR A 322 -0.76 13.32 0.22
C TYR A 322 -2.02 14.16 0.01
N TRP A 323 -2.95 13.71 -0.85
CA TRP A 323 -4.13 14.48 -1.20
C TRP A 323 -4.97 14.91 0.01
N TYR A 324 -5.00 14.08 1.06
CA TYR A 324 -5.72 14.38 2.30
C TYR A 324 -5.00 15.38 3.22
N GLN A 325 -3.71 15.64 2.97
CA GLN A 325 -2.88 16.64 3.65
C GLN A 325 -2.62 17.88 2.79
N ALA A 326 -2.92 17.81 1.49
CA ALA A 326 -2.74 18.89 0.52
C ALA A 326 -3.77 20.02 0.74
N LYS A 327 -3.75 20.60 1.95
CA LYS A 327 -4.58 21.74 2.36
C LYS A 327 -3.66 22.92 2.59
N SER A 328 -3.80 23.94 1.75
CA SER A 328 -3.12 25.22 1.94
C SER A 328 -4.13 26.28 2.32
N LYS A 329 -3.75 27.16 3.26
CA LYS A 329 -4.49 28.35 3.60
C LYS A 329 -3.58 29.55 3.38
N THR A 330 -3.97 30.43 2.45
CA THR A 330 -3.25 31.66 2.16
C THR A 330 -4.24 32.81 2.27
N GLU A 331 -3.87 33.86 3.03
CA GLU A 331 -4.65 35.09 3.13
C GLU A 331 -4.12 36.06 2.10
N CYS A 332 -4.98 36.55 1.23
CA CYS A 332 -4.67 37.53 0.20
C CYS A 332 -5.77 38.58 0.08
N ILE A 333 -5.39 39.77 -0.36
CA ILE A 333 -6.34 40.83 -0.69
C ILE A 333 -6.60 40.69 -2.20
N MET A 334 -7.88 40.59 -2.58
CA MET A 334 -8.26 40.56 -3.99
C MET A 334 -8.31 41.98 -4.55
N GLU A 335 -7.58 42.21 -5.62
CA GLU A 335 -7.71 43.41 -6.47
C GLU A 335 -8.79 43.17 -7.52
N GLU A 336 -9.31 44.22 -8.17
CA GLU A 336 -10.23 44.05 -9.29
C GLU A 336 -9.52 43.53 -10.54
N PRO A 337 -10.13 42.60 -11.30
CA PRO A 337 -11.40 41.93 -11.07
C PRO A 337 -11.31 40.87 -9.94
N THR A 338 -12.43 40.62 -9.26
CA THR A 338 -12.53 39.75 -8.08
C THR A 338 -12.46 38.26 -8.42
N GLU A 339 -11.54 37.85 -9.29
CA GLU A 339 -11.34 36.46 -9.69
C GLU A 339 -9.96 35.98 -9.25
N ALA A 340 -9.91 34.80 -8.60
CA ALA A 340 -8.67 34.11 -8.31
C ALA A 340 -8.37 33.11 -9.43
N VAL A 341 -7.22 33.26 -10.06
CA VAL A 341 -6.78 32.36 -11.14
C VAL A 341 -5.82 31.33 -10.54
N PHE A 342 -6.16 30.06 -10.75
CA PHE A 342 -5.32 28.93 -10.36
C PHE A 342 -4.74 28.28 -11.60
N GLU A 343 -3.46 27.97 -11.58
CA GLU A 343 -2.79 27.20 -12.61
C GLU A 343 -2.60 25.77 -12.15
N ILE A 344 -3.04 24.81 -12.95
CA ILE A 344 -2.90 23.38 -12.70
C ILE A 344 -1.83 22.82 -13.65
N HIS A 345 -0.68 22.46 -13.09
CA HIS A 345 0.44 21.91 -13.84
C HIS A 345 0.47 20.40 -13.73
N ASN A 346 0.24 19.71 -14.83
CA ASN A 346 0.42 18.28 -14.92
C ASN A 346 1.81 17.96 -15.46
N ILE A 347 2.73 17.60 -14.57
CA ILE A 347 4.13 17.32 -14.93
C ILE A 347 4.23 16.08 -15.85
N MET A 348 3.32 15.11 -15.69
CA MET A 348 3.36 13.88 -16.49
C MET A 348 2.92 14.12 -17.94
N LYS A 349 1.99 15.04 -18.16
CA LYS A 349 1.48 15.40 -19.48
C LYS A 349 2.17 16.62 -20.07
N HIS A 350 3.01 17.31 -19.30
CA HIS A 350 3.63 18.60 -19.66
C HIS A 350 2.57 19.64 -20.08
N THR A 351 1.41 19.64 -19.43
CA THR A 351 0.30 20.58 -19.68
C THR A 351 0.11 21.51 -18.50
N THR A 352 -0.32 22.75 -18.79
CA THR A 352 -0.78 23.74 -17.81
C THR A 352 -2.20 24.15 -18.22
N GLU A 353 -3.13 24.09 -17.30
CA GLU A 353 -4.51 24.53 -17.47
C GLU A 353 -4.82 25.66 -16.50
#